data_ce4e40ed376338ca89be789f0173cc15
#
_entry.id   ce4e40ed376338ca89be789f0173cc15
#
_cell.length_a   1.000
_cell.length_b   1.000
_cell.length_c   1.000
_cell.angle_alpha   90.00
_cell.angle_beta   90.00
_cell.angle_gamma   90.00
#
_symmetry.space_group_name_H-M   'P 1'
#
loop_
_entity.id
_entity.type
_entity.pdbx_description
1 polymer ?
#
loop_
_entity_poly.entity_id
_entity_poly.type
_entity_poly.pdbx_seq_one_letter_code
_entity_poly.pdbx_strand_id
1 'polypeptide(L)'
;MLTGRSACDHCGRVLGAADLVPLLSALIARERCRSCGAPIDTTHMQIEFAAFLAGAGAFLLLPPEAAAAWAVMTWLLIPLIWLDYRYLWLPNPLVLLLAATGAALGGFLSDIGPADRIIGGVA
;
A
#
# COMPACT_ATOMS: atom_id res chain seq x y z
N MET A 1 11.61 13.71 -19.15
CA MET A 1 10.33 13.35 -19.78
C MET A 1 9.85 12.06 -19.14
N LEU A 2 8.95 12.14 -18.17
CA LEU A 2 8.38 10.96 -17.49
C LEU A 2 7.03 10.62 -18.12
N THR A 3 7.04 10.07 -19.32
CA THR A 3 5.87 9.45 -19.92
C THR A 3 5.87 7.96 -19.59
N GLY A 4 5.85 7.66 -18.28
CA GLY A 4 5.72 6.29 -17.80
C GLY A 4 4.28 5.82 -17.90
N ARG A 5 3.83 5.44 -19.10
CA ARG A 5 2.62 4.64 -19.24
C ARG A 5 2.99 3.20 -18.94
N SER A 6 2.21 2.57 -18.05
CA SER A 6 2.37 1.15 -17.78
C SER A 6 2.24 0.35 -19.08
N ALA A 7 3.28 -0.40 -19.43
CA ALA A 7 3.35 -1.20 -20.65
C ALA A 7 3.72 -2.64 -20.29
N CYS A 8 3.30 -3.58 -21.14
CA CYS A 8 3.69 -4.97 -20.99
C CYS A 8 5.19 -5.13 -21.31
N ASP A 9 5.97 -5.69 -20.40
CA ASP A 9 7.42 -5.89 -20.54
C ASP A 9 7.77 -6.82 -21.70
N HIS A 10 6.85 -7.69 -22.11
CA HIS A 10 7.07 -8.66 -23.19
C HIS A 10 6.78 -8.11 -24.59
N CYS A 11 5.73 -7.33 -24.77
CA CYS A 11 5.31 -6.87 -26.11
C CYS A 11 5.25 -5.35 -26.26
N GLY A 12 5.55 -4.59 -25.19
CA GLY A 12 5.55 -3.13 -25.21
C GLY A 12 4.17 -2.48 -25.35
N ARG A 13 3.07 -3.27 -25.36
CA ARG A 13 1.72 -2.73 -25.42
C ARG A 13 1.43 -1.87 -24.20
N VAL A 14 0.98 -0.65 -24.43
CA VAL A 14 0.49 0.24 -23.36
C VAL A 14 -0.78 -0.36 -22.74
N LEU A 15 -0.79 -0.51 -21.44
CA LEU A 15 -1.94 -1.00 -20.69
C LEU A 15 -3.02 0.08 -20.62
N GLY A 16 -4.24 -0.28 -20.93
CA GLY A 16 -5.39 0.62 -20.85
C GLY A 16 -5.91 0.78 -19.42
N ALA A 17 -6.81 1.74 -19.19
CA ALA A 17 -7.42 1.97 -17.89
C ALA A 17 -8.12 0.70 -17.32
N ALA A 18 -8.72 -0.11 -18.18
CA ALA A 18 -9.35 -1.37 -17.79
C ALA A 18 -8.34 -2.46 -17.35
N ASP A 19 -7.10 -2.37 -17.82
CA ASP A 19 -6.01 -3.28 -17.42
C ASP A 19 -5.32 -2.80 -16.13
N LEU A 20 -5.55 -1.54 -15.74
CA LEU A 20 -4.98 -0.91 -14.55
C LEU A 20 -5.91 -0.93 -13.33
N VAL A 21 -7.20 -1.24 -13.52
CA VAL A 21 -8.12 -1.42 -12.38
C VAL A 21 -7.97 -2.84 -11.85
N PRO A 22 -7.42 -3.02 -10.62
CA PRO A 22 -6.96 -4.34 -10.14
C PRO A 22 -8.05 -5.40 -10.12
N LEU A 23 -9.24 -5.08 -9.62
CA LEU A 23 -10.37 -6.00 -9.53
C LEU A 23 -10.94 -6.36 -10.90
N LEU A 24 -10.97 -5.41 -11.85
CA LEU A 24 -11.45 -5.65 -13.21
C LEU A 24 -10.43 -6.41 -14.05
N SER A 25 -9.14 -6.11 -13.90
CA SER A 25 -8.08 -6.81 -14.63
C SER A 25 -7.93 -8.26 -14.19
N ALA A 26 -8.05 -8.54 -12.88
CA ALA A 26 -8.02 -9.89 -12.34
C ALA A 26 -9.18 -10.75 -12.85
N LEU A 27 -10.40 -10.18 -12.88
CA LEU A 27 -11.61 -10.87 -13.35
C LEU A 27 -11.63 -11.08 -14.86
N ILE A 28 -11.17 -10.11 -15.65
CA ILE A 28 -11.32 -10.10 -17.11
C ILE A 28 -10.10 -10.65 -17.84
N ALA A 29 -8.88 -10.30 -17.40
CA ALA A 29 -7.64 -10.63 -18.10
C ALA A 29 -6.87 -11.81 -17.50
N ARG A 30 -7.33 -12.38 -16.36
CA ARG A 30 -6.65 -13.48 -15.66
C ARG A 30 -5.14 -13.24 -15.50
N GLU A 31 -4.76 -12.00 -15.19
CA GLU A 31 -3.36 -11.60 -14.97
C GLU A 31 -2.44 -11.83 -16.18
N ARG A 32 -3.00 -11.84 -17.38
CA ARG A 32 -2.26 -12.04 -18.63
C ARG A 32 -2.46 -10.89 -19.60
N CYS A 33 -1.40 -10.54 -20.31
CA CYS A 33 -1.49 -9.55 -21.37
C CYS A 33 -2.44 -10.03 -22.47
N ARG A 34 -3.42 -9.19 -22.82
CA ARG A 34 -4.40 -9.53 -23.88
C ARG A 34 -3.80 -9.66 -25.28
N SER A 35 -2.58 -9.17 -25.51
CA SER A 35 -1.92 -9.23 -26.81
C SER A 35 -0.97 -10.41 -26.94
N CYS A 36 -0.14 -10.67 -25.93
CA CYS A 36 0.90 -11.71 -25.99
C CYS A 36 0.69 -12.87 -25.02
N GLY A 37 -0.32 -12.80 -24.14
CA GLY A 37 -0.60 -13.84 -23.15
C GLY A 37 0.44 -13.95 -22.03
N ALA A 38 1.47 -13.11 -22.02
CA ALA A 38 2.50 -13.11 -20.97
C ALA A 38 1.89 -12.75 -19.60
N PRO A 39 2.36 -13.36 -18.49
CA PRO A 39 1.92 -13.00 -17.15
C PRO A 39 2.32 -11.55 -16.87
N ILE A 40 1.39 -10.78 -16.29
CA ILE A 40 1.63 -9.42 -15.79
C ILE A 40 1.98 -9.54 -14.31
N ASP A 41 2.94 -8.75 -13.84
CA ASP A 41 3.29 -8.72 -12.41
C ASP A 41 2.08 -8.24 -11.58
N THR A 42 1.58 -9.12 -10.75
CA THR A 42 0.38 -8.90 -9.93
C THR A 42 0.69 -8.27 -8.57
N THR A 43 1.95 -7.97 -8.33
CA THR A 43 2.42 -7.39 -7.07
C THR A 43 1.66 -6.11 -6.70
N HIS A 44 1.49 -5.19 -7.67
CA HIS A 44 0.74 -3.97 -7.45
C HIS A 44 -0.72 -4.25 -7.05
N MET A 45 -1.35 -5.21 -7.71
CA MET A 45 -2.71 -5.60 -7.42
C MET A 45 -2.86 -6.19 -6.00
N GLN A 46 -1.91 -7.02 -5.57
CA GLN A 46 -1.92 -7.59 -4.22
C GLN A 46 -1.77 -6.51 -3.16
N ILE A 47 -0.87 -5.55 -3.38
CA ILE A 47 -0.66 -4.40 -2.47
C ILE A 47 -1.92 -3.53 -2.41
N GLU A 48 -2.51 -3.19 -3.56
CA GLU A 48 -3.72 -2.38 -3.63
C GLU A 48 -4.93 -3.08 -2.99
N PHE A 49 -5.08 -4.38 -3.22
CA PHE A 49 -6.15 -5.16 -2.60
C PHE A 49 -5.97 -5.27 -1.09
N ALA A 50 -4.77 -5.50 -0.61
CA ALA A 50 -4.47 -5.50 0.82
C ALA A 50 -4.73 -4.12 1.46
N ALA A 51 -4.32 -3.04 0.80
CA ALA A 51 -4.58 -1.68 1.23
C ALA A 51 -6.09 -1.34 1.27
N PHE A 52 -6.83 -1.80 0.26
CA PHE A 52 -8.29 -1.65 0.23
C PHE A 52 -8.97 -2.40 1.38
N LEU A 53 -8.62 -3.67 1.60
CA LEU A 53 -9.19 -4.47 2.69
C LEU A 53 -8.86 -3.88 4.06
N ALA A 54 -7.63 -3.42 4.26
CA ALA A 54 -7.22 -2.81 5.51
C ALA A 54 -7.96 -1.48 5.76
N GLY A 55 -8.11 -0.64 4.74
CA GLY A 55 -8.87 0.60 4.84
C GLY A 55 -10.36 0.35 5.08
N ALA A 56 -10.99 -0.50 4.26
CA ALA A 56 -12.40 -0.84 4.42
C ALA A 56 -12.69 -1.47 5.79
N GLY A 57 -11.84 -2.40 6.23
CA GLY A 57 -11.94 -3.02 7.56
C GLY A 57 -11.84 -2.00 8.69
N ALA A 58 -10.92 -1.04 8.60
CA ALA A 58 -10.79 0.01 9.58
C ALA A 58 -12.08 0.86 9.68
N PHE A 59 -12.64 1.30 8.57
CA PHE A 59 -13.86 2.11 8.55
C PHE A 59 -15.12 1.35 8.96
N LEU A 60 -15.13 0.03 8.86
CA LEU A 60 -16.24 -0.81 9.33
C LEU A 60 -16.18 -1.09 10.84
N LEU A 61 -14.98 -1.12 11.42
CA LEU A 61 -14.76 -1.58 12.80
C LEU A 61 -14.43 -0.47 13.79
N LEU A 62 -13.97 0.69 13.32
CA LEU A 62 -13.45 1.77 14.16
C LEU A 62 -14.23 3.07 13.94
N PRO A 63 -14.24 4.00 14.95
CA PRO A 63 -14.72 5.36 14.77
C PRO A 63 -13.98 6.07 13.63
N PRO A 64 -14.60 7.04 12.91
CA PRO A 64 -14.03 7.63 11.69
C PRO A 64 -12.62 8.21 11.85
N GLU A 65 -12.35 8.89 12.97
CA GLU A 65 -11.03 9.47 13.27
C GLU A 65 -9.95 8.38 13.47
N ALA A 66 -10.26 7.35 14.22
CA ALA A 66 -9.37 6.20 14.41
C ALA A 66 -9.22 5.41 13.11
N ALA A 67 -10.29 5.21 12.36
CA ALA A 67 -10.27 4.52 11.07
C ALA A 67 -9.36 5.23 10.07
N ALA A 68 -9.42 6.56 9.98
CA ALA A 68 -8.56 7.35 9.12
C ALA A 68 -7.08 7.22 9.52
N ALA A 69 -6.77 7.30 10.80
CA ALA A 69 -5.41 7.13 11.32
C ALA A 69 -4.87 5.72 11.03
N TRP A 70 -5.68 4.68 11.25
CA TRP A 70 -5.35 3.29 10.92
C TRP A 70 -5.14 3.08 9.43
N ALA A 71 -5.99 3.65 8.58
CA ALA A 71 -5.85 3.53 7.13
C ALA A 71 -4.53 4.14 6.64
N VAL A 72 -4.20 5.36 7.10
CA VAL A 72 -2.93 6.01 6.74
C VAL A 72 -1.72 5.19 7.19
N MET A 73 -1.73 4.70 8.45
CA MET A 73 -0.65 3.86 8.96
C MET A 73 -0.47 2.58 8.14
N THR A 74 -1.57 1.90 7.84
CA THR A 74 -1.54 0.63 7.12
C THR A 74 -1.10 0.83 5.66
N TRP A 75 -1.52 1.90 5.01
CA TRP A 75 -1.11 2.23 3.63
C TRP A 75 0.38 2.54 3.52
N LEU A 76 1.00 3.10 4.56
CA LEU A 76 2.45 3.27 4.61
C LEU A 76 3.18 1.95 4.94
N LEU A 77 2.58 1.12 5.79
CA LEU A 77 3.19 -0.11 6.26
C LEU A 77 3.18 -1.22 5.21
N ILE A 78 2.11 -1.37 4.43
CA ILE A 78 1.98 -2.43 3.43
C ILE A 78 3.13 -2.41 2.40
N PRO A 79 3.44 -1.29 1.73
CA PRO A 79 4.57 -1.24 0.81
C PRO A 79 5.93 -1.44 1.49
N LEU A 80 6.09 -1.00 2.74
CA LEU A 80 7.31 -1.23 3.51
C LEU A 80 7.51 -2.72 3.80
N ILE A 81 6.48 -3.43 4.25
CA ILE A 81 6.52 -4.88 4.46
C ILE A 81 6.87 -5.60 3.16
N TRP A 82 6.27 -5.18 2.04
CA TRP A 82 6.54 -5.78 0.75
C TRP A 82 7.99 -5.56 0.29
N LEU A 83 8.51 -4.35 0.44
CA LEU A 83 9.90 -4.01 0.11
C LEU A 83 10.89 -4.79 0.97
N ASP A 84 10.62 -4.91 2.27
CA ASP A 84 11.45 -5.68 3.19
C ASP A 84 11.45 -7.17 2.82
N TYR A 85 10.26 -7.74 2.59
CA TYR A 85 10.13 -9.15 2.20
C TYR A 85 10.83 -9.48 0.88
N ARG A 86 10.73 -8.57 -0.12
CA ARG A 86 11.25 -8.83 -1.47
C ARG A 86 12.73 -8.51 -1.61
N TYR A 87 13.18 -7.42 -1.01
CA TYR A 87 14.50 -6.85 -1.24
C TYR A 87 15.36 -6.78 0.01
N LEU A 88 14.83 -7.09 1.19
CA LEU A 88 15.49 -6.92 2.50
C LEU A 88 16.08 -5.51 2.64
N TRP A 89 15.36 -4.51 2.13
CA TRP A 89 15.79 -3.12 2.12
C TRP A 89 14.62 -2.19 2.41
N LEU A 90 14.80 -1.33 3.40
CA LEU A 90 13.82 -0.35 3.83
C LEU A 90 14.29 1.07 3.46
N PRO A 91 13.56 1.80 2.62
CA PRO A 91 13.92 3.18 2.29
C PRO A 91 13.73 4.10 3.50
N ASN A 92 14.82 4.71 3.98
CA ASN A 92 14.81 5.61 5.13
C ASN A 92 13.71 6.69 5.08
N PRO A 93 13.42 7.35 3.93
CA PRO A 93 12.34 8.34 3.88
C PRO A 93 10.96 7.79 4.23
N LEU A 94 10.64 6.56 3.80
CA LEU A 94 9.36 5.94 4.12
C LEU A 94 9.27 5.51 5.59
N VAL A 95 10.38 5.02 6.14
CA VAL A 95 10.47 4.67 7.57
C VAL A 95 10.30 5.92 8.43
N LEU A 96 10.97 7.02 8.08
CA LEU A 96 10.83 8.29 8.79
C LEU A 96 9.42 8.86 8.66
N LEU A 97 8.81 8.76 7.49
CA LEU A 97 7.42 9.18 7.28
C LEU A 97 6.46 8.34 8.15
N LEU A 98 6.65 7.03 8.21
CA LEU A 98 5.86 6.15 9.08
C LEU A 98 6.02 6.52 10.55
N ALA A 99 7.25 6.75 11.00
CA ALA A 99 7.52 7.16 12.37
C ALA A 99 6.88 8.52 12.71
N ALA A 100 7.00 9.51 11.83
CA ALA A 100 6.40 10.82 12.01
C ALA A 100 4.85 10.76 12.03
N THR A 101 4.24 10.00 11.13
CA THR A 101 2.78 9.80 11.11
C THR A 101 2.32 9.01 12.33
N GLY A 102 3.06 8.00 12.78
CA GLY A 102 2.79 7.26 14.01
C GLY A 102 2.80 8.15 15.24
N ALA A 103 3.80 9.04 15.35
CA ALA A 103 3.88 10.01 16.43
C ALA A 103 2.71 11.01 16.41
N ALA A 104 2.34 11.51 15.22
CA ALA A 104 1.26 12.47 15.06
C ALA A 104 -0.14 11.87 15.29
N LEU A 105 -0.39 10.70 14.70
CA LEU A 105 -1.71 10.06 14.70
C LEU A 105 -1.92 9.06 15.86
N GLY A 106 -0.86 8.71 16.57
CA GLY A 106 -0.91 7.74 17.67
C GLY A 106 -1.92 8.09 18.76
N GLY A 107 -2.31 9.39 18.90
CA GLY A 107 -3.35 9.84 19.80
C GLY A 107 -4.74 9.28 19.50
N PHE A 108 -5.00 9.00 18.24
CA PHE A 108 -6.27 8.43 17.77
C PHE A 108 -6.26 6.89 17.80
N LEU A 109 -5.10 6.28 17.99
CA LEU A 109 -4.92 4.82 17.93
C LEU A 109 -4.82 4.19 19.32
N SER A 110 -4.46 4.97 20.33
CA SER A 110 -4.27 4.47 21.70
C SER A 110 -4.45 5.58 22.73
N ASP A 111 -4.97 5.23 23.90
CA ASP A 111 -5.12 6.13 25.04
C ASP A 111 -3.81 6.40 25.80
N ILE A 112 -2.67 6.00 25.22
CA ILE A 112 -1.34 6.17 25.80
C ILE A 112 -0.94 7.64 25.73
N GLY A 113 -0.53 8.21 26.84
CA GLY A 113 -0.08 9.60 26.93
C GLY A 113 1.14 9.92 26.03
N PRO A 114 1.33 11.19 25.63
CA PRO A 114 2.42 11.56 24.73
C PRO A 114 3.82 11.29 25.33
N ALA A 115 3.96 11.42 26.64
CA ALA A 115 5.22 11.13 27.34
C ALA A 115 5.60 9.65 27.25
N ASP A 116 4.65 8.75 27.48
CA ASP A 116 4.87 7.30 27.45
C ASP A 116 5.19 6.80 26.04
N ARG A 117 4.65 7.46 25.00
CA ARG A 117 4.97 7.17 23.59
C ARG A 117 6.41 7.53 23.24
N ILE A 118 6.89 8.68 23.74
CA ILE A 118 8.28 9.10 23.49
C ILE A 118 9.24 8.14 24.22
N ILE A 119 8.93 7.78 25.46
CA ILE A 119 9.74 6.84 26.23
C ILE A 119 9.78 5.47 25.56
N GLY A 120 8.63 4.93 25.13
CA GLY A 120 8.54 3.66 24.42
C GLY A 120 9.22 3.65 23.06
N GLY A 121 9.33 4.80 22.39
CA GLY A 121 10.01 4.93 21.08
C GLY A 121 11.53 5.05 21.20
N VAL A 122 12.06 5.35 22.38
CA VAL A 122 13.51 5.50 22.65
C VAL A 122 14.08 4.26 23.35
N ALA A 123 13.24 3.48 23.98
CA ALA A 123 13.62 2.23 24.64
C ALA A 123 13.76 1.07 23.64
#